data_ef9d71201960ebf80861aca0ab0c59e1
#
_entry.id   ef9d71201960ebf80861aca0ab0c59e1
#
_cell.length_a   1.000
_cell.length_b   1.000
_cell.length_c   1.000
_cell.angle_alpha   90.00
_cell.angle_beta   90.00
_cell.angle_gamma   90.00
#
_symmetry.space_group_name_H-M   'P 1'
#
loop_
_entity.id
_entity.type
_entity.pdbx_description
1 polymer ?
#
loop_
_entity_poly.entity_id
_entity_poly.type
_entity_poly.pdbx_seq_one_letter_code
_entity_poly.pdbx_strand_id
1 'polypeptide(L)'
;MENIASKVIADTANSERIFCKFLSANDTGETGGHQSGIYIPKNSVPLIFDTPGIKGQNKEEFNKIKWQDDFETDAHFKYYGQGTRNEYRITGFGRNFPFLKPDYTGSLVVILKQKDSSYKGYVLETEDEIEYFLDYFGITPTETNCLLNTVLPSLDEKENIAIQEFIKTLTTDFPTSEQMSLAAQRIQNFVFDHEENIQLRPDDKLLDWTEVEYRLFRAIEHERYGVLIKNGFSDVEKFIELANQVLKIV
;
A
#
# COMPACT_ATOMS: atom_id res chain seq x y z
N MET A 1 -7.18 -12.69 -15.42
CA MET A 1 -5.91 -11.91 -15.51
C MET A 1 -5.48 -11.64 -14.09
N GLU A 2 -4.24 -11.89 -13.79
CA GLU A 2 -3.67 -11.60 -12.48
C GLU A 2 -3.76 -10.09 -12.26
N ASN A 3 -4.29 -9.65 -11.11
CA ASN A 3 -4.40 -8.23 -10.79
C ASN A 3 -2.99 -7.68 -10.55
N ILE A 4 -2.54 -6.73 -11.38
CA ILE A 4 -1.19 -6.16 -11.31
C ILE A 4 -0.96 -5.50 -9.94
N ALA A 5 -1.94 -4.84 -9.36
CA ALA A 5 -1.82 -4.21 -8.06
C ALA A 5 -1.53 -5.24 -6.95
N SER A 6 -2.19 -6.40 -6.95
CA SER A 6 -1.90 -7.49 -5.99
C SER A 6 -0.46 -7.99 -6.13
N LYS A 7 0.06 -8.13 -7.37
CA LYS A 7 1.45 -8.53 -7.62
C LYS A 7 2.44 -7.49 -7.09
N VAL A 8 2.17 -6.20 -7.35
CA VAL A 8 2.98 -5.09 -6.81
C VAL A 8 3.04 -5.16 -5.29
N ILE A 9 1.87 -5.27 -4.65
CA ILE A 9 1.75 -5.32 -3.18
C ILE A 9 2.55 -6.51 -2.61
N ALA A 10 2.42 -7.69 -3.19
CA ALA A 10 3.19 -8.86 -2.77
C ALA A 10 4.72 -8.65 -2.87
N ASP A 11 5.18 -8.00 -3.94
CA ASP A 11 6.60 -7.72 -4.15
C ASP A 11 7.15 -6.65 -3.20
N THR A 12 6.30 -5.78 -2.64
CA THR A 12 6.74 -4.79 -1.65
C THR A 12 7.25 -5.41 -0.36
N ALA A 13 6.83 -6.61 0.01
CA ALA A 13 7.29 -7.31 1.20
C ALA A 13 8.82 -7.54 1.22
N ASN A 14 9.44 -7.66 0.03
CA ASN A 14 10.88 -7.84 -0.14
C ASN A 14 11.61 -6.55 -0.53
N SER A 15 10.91 -5.42 -0.55
CA SER A 15 11.47 -4.15 -0.99
C SER A 15 12.17 -3.41 0.16
N GLU A 16 13.28 -2.76 -0.16
CA GLU A 16 13.95 -1.80 0.71
C GLU A 16 13.36 -0.40 0.56
N ARG A 17 12.96 -0.04 -0.69
CA ARG A 17 12.36 1.25 -1.03
C ARG A 17 11.22 1.03 -2.01
N ILE A 18 10.13 1.75 -1.79
CA ILE A 18 8.95 1.78 -2.66
C ILE A 18 8.75 3.21 -3.11
N PHE A 19 8.72 3.45 -4.39
CA PHE A 19 8.41 4.75 -4.98
C PHE A 19 7.18 4.64 -5.84
N CYS A 20 6.25 5.58 -5.72
CA CYS A 20 5.10 5.66 -6.61
C CYS A 20 4.89 7.09 -7.12
N LYS A 21 4.37 7.19 -8.35
CA LYS A 21 4.13 8.46 -9.02
C LYS A 21 3.12 8.31 -10.13
N PHE A 22 2.20 9.27 -10.27
CA PHE A 22 1.43 9.39 -11.50
C PHE A 22 2.31 9.88 -12.65
N LEU A 23 2.27 9.18 -13.78
CA LEU A 23 3.03 9.55 -14.97
C LEU A 23 2.47 10.85 -15.56
N SER A 24 3.32 11.84 -15.68
CA SER A 24 2.98 13.12 -16.32
C SER A 24 3.21 13.07 -17.83
N ALA A 25 2.62 13.99 -18.56
CA ALA A 25 2.84 14.18 -20.00
C ALA A 25 4.34 14.35 -20.37
N ASN A 26 5.14 14.89 -19.45
CA ASN A 26 6.59 15.01 -19.65
C ASN A 26 7.33 13.66 -19.44
N ASP A 27 6.84 12.80 -18.54
CA ASP A 27 7.42 11.47 -18.33
C ASP A 27 7.15 10.55 -19.54
N THR A 28 5.96 10.63 -20.11
CA THR A 28 5.52 9.81 -21.25
C THR A 28 5.96 10.35 -22.61
N GLY A 29 6.52 11.57 -22.65
CA GLY A 29 6.96 12.20 -23.89
C GLY A 29 5.85 12.86 -24.69
N GLU A 30 4.62 12.95 -24.18
CA GLU A 30 3.46 13.58 -24.82
C GLU A 30 3.71 15.06 -25.18
N THR A 31 4.54 15.76 -24.38
CA THR A 31 4.94 17.14 -24.63
C THR A 31 5.87 17.32 -25.84
N GLY A 32 6.28 16.24 -26.52
CA GLY A 32 7.22 16.30 -27.65
C GLY A 32 8.66 16.62 -27.25
N GLY A 33 8.95 16.76 -25.96
CA GLY A 33 10.31 16.97 -25.46
C GLY A 33 11.15 15.70 -25.59
N HIS A 34 12.45 15.86 -25.98
CA HIS A 34 13.40 14.75 -26.13
C HIS A 34 13.80 14.10 -24.78
N GLN A 35 13.05 14.26 -23.71
CA GLN A 35 13.38 13.86 -22.35
C GLN A 35 12.34 12.89 -21.77
N SER A 36 11.99 11.86 -22.51
CA SER A 36 11.22 10.75 -21.95
C SER A 36 12.00 10.11 -20.79
N GLY A 37 11.33 9.93 -19.67
CA GLY A 37 11.92 9.32 -18.49
C GLY A 37 11.22 9.76 -17.21
N ILE A 38 11.30 8.92 -16.21
CA ILE A 38 10.60 9.14 -14.94
C ILE A 38 11.40 10.14 -14.09
N TYR A 39 10.79 11.29 -13.80
CA TYR A 39 11.34 12.26 -12.86
C TYR A 39 11.29 11.73 -11.44
N ILE A 40 12.41 11.83 -10.71
CA ILE A 40 12.53 11.44 -9.31
C ILE A 40 12.73 12.70 -8.46
N PRO A 41 11.86 13.01 -7.51
CA PRO A 41 12.01 14.17 -6.64
C PRO A 41 13.18 13.99 -5.67
N LYS A 42 13.69 15.10 -5.14
CA LYS A 42 14.89 15.10 -4.29
C LYS A 42 14.74 14.28 -3.01
N ASN A 43 13.56 14.24 -2.44
CA ASN A 43 13.24 13.41 -1.26
C ASN A 43 13.22 11.90 -1.56
N SER A 44 13.18 11.53 -2.84
CA SER A 44 13.17 10.13 -3.30
C SER A 44 14.50 9.67 -3.89
N VAL A 45 15.56 10.46 -3.77
CA VAL A 45 16.92 10.11 -4.23
C VAL A 45 17.40 8.76 -3.69
N PRO A 46 17.11 8.34 -2.45
CA PRO A 46 17.51 7.02 -1.94
C PRO A 46 16.97 5.82 -2.73
N LEU A 47 15.99 6.01 -3.62
CA LEU A 47 15.57 4.97 -4.57
C LEU A 47 16.71 4.61 -5.53
N ILE A 48 17.41 5.61 -6.05
CA ILE A 48 18.32 5.48 -7.20
C ILE A 48 19.80 5.72 -6.86
N PHE A 49 20.10 6.43 -5.77
CA PHE A 49 21.47 6.70 -5.33
C PHE A 49 21.58 6.64 -3.82
N ASP A 50 22.60 5.99 -3.30
CA ASP A 50 22.90 5.98 -1.86
C ASP A 50 23.36 7.36 -1.36
N THR A 51 23.99 8.15 -2.22
CA THR A 51 24.41 9.53 -1.92
C THR A 51 23.87 10.50 -2.97
N PRO A 52 23.32 11.65 -2.56
CA PRO A 52 22.85 12.67 -3.49
C PRO A 52 23.91 13.13 -4.46
N GLY A 53 23.49 13.58 -5.64
CA GLY A 53 24.39 14.23 -6.61
C GLY A 53 24.84 15.61 -6.13
N ILE A 54 26.02 16.02 -6.56
CA ILE A 54 26.64 17.30 -6.20
C ILE A 54 26.40 18.31 -7.34
N LYS A 55 25.86 19.48 -7.00
CA LYS A 55 25.66 20.57 -7.99
C LYS A 55 26.95 20.93 -8.69
N GLY A 56 26.88 21.06 -10.01
CA GLY A 56 28.06 21.28 -10.89
C GLY A 56 28.57 20.00 -11.56
N GLN A 57 28.13 18.83 -11.12
CA GLN A 57 28.57 17.55 -11.68
C GLN A 57 27.32 16.67 -12.01
N ASN A 58 27.42 15.91 -13.10
CA ASN A 58 26.44 14.87 -13.39
C ASN A 58 26.85 13.58 -12.67
N LYS A 59 25.84 12.78 -12.25
CA LYS A 59 26.02 11.43 -11.72
C LYS A 59 25.16 10.47 -12.52
N GLU A 60 25.69 9.29 -12.83
CA GLU A 60 24.97 8.26 -13.56
C GLU A 60 25.31 6.88 -12.99
N GLU A 61 24.30 6.03 -12.87
CA GLU A 61 24.42 4.62 -12.54
C GLU A 61 23.53 3.80 -13.48
N PHE A 62 23.97 2.61 -13.84
CA PHE A 62 23.25 1.71 -14.73
C PHE A 62 22.66 0.57 -13.92
N ASN A 63 21.38 0.33 -14.08
CA ASN A 63 20.67 -0.71 -13.39
C ASN A 63 19.64 -1.38 -14.31
N LYS A 64 19.29 -2.61 -14.00
CA LYS A 64 18.21 -3.31 -14.68
C LYS A 64 16.93 -3.16 -13.88
N ILE A 65 15.83 -2.86 -14.58
CA ILE A 65 14.50 -2.88 -14.00
C ILE A 65 13.70 -3.97 -14.68
N LYS A 66 13.23 -4.94 -13.89
CA LYS A 66 12.28 -5.96 -14.35
C LYS A 66 10.86 -5.41 -14.19
N TRP A 67 10.16 -5.30 -15.30
CA TRP A 67 8.78 -4.80 -15.36
C TRP A 67 7.76 -5.95 -15.32
N GLN A 68 6.49 -5.60 -15.20
CA GLN A 68 5.41 -6.56 -15.46
C GLN A 68 5.59 -7.22 -16.84
N ASP A 69 4.94 -8.39 -17.04
CA ASP A 69 5.01 -9.17 -18.29
C ASP A 69 6.42 -9.62 -18.69
N ASP A 70 7.30 -9.78 -17.68
CA ASP A 70 8.71 -10.21 -17.87
C ASP A 70 9.56 -9.30 -18.76
N PHE A 71 9.13 -8.07 -18.97
CA PHE A 71 9.91 -7.09 -19.72
C PHE A 71 11.06 -6.55 -18.84
N GLU A 72 12.25 -6.41 -19.41
CA GLU A 72 13.44 -5.88 -18.70
C GLU A 72 14.03 -4.69 -19.46
N THR A 73 14.44 -3.66 -18.73
CA THR A 73 15.12 -2.50 -19.30
C THR A 73 16.48 -2.27 -18.65
N ASP A 74 17.46 -1.85 -19.45
CA ASP A 74 18.74 -1.30 -18.97
C ASP A 74 18.53 0.17 -18.64
N ALA A 75 18.08 0.45 -17.41
CA ALA A 75 17.74 1.79 -16.98
C ALA A 75 18.99 2.59 -16.59
N HIS A 76 18.98 3.89 -16.92
CA HIS A 76 20.02 4.84 -16.51
C HIS A 76 19.46 5.74 -15.41
N PHE A 77 19.99 5.62 -14.21
CA PHE A 77 19.71 6.52 -13.10
C PHE A 77 20.63 7.74 -13.24
N LYS A 78 20.03 8.91 -13.39
CA LYS A 78 20.77 10.14 -13.72
C LYS A 78 20.49 11.26 -12.73
N TYR A 79 21.54 11.93 -12.35
CA TYR A 79 21.49 13.27 -11.80
C TYR A 79 22.07 14.27 -12.79
N TYR A 80 21.28 15.22 -13.19
CA TYR A 80 21.71 16.34 -14.04
C TYR A 80 22.06 17.52 -13.14
N GLY A 81 23.34 17.66 -12.77
CA GLY A 81 23.82 18.71 -11.87
C GLY A 81 24.51 19.86 -12.57
N GLN A 82 24.87 19.73 -13.86
CA GLN A 82 25.55 20.75 -14.63
C GLN A 82 24.62 21.86 -15.14
N GLY A 83 25.20 23.05 -15.35
CA GLY A 83 24.44 24.22 -15.83
C GLY A 83 23.34 24.62 -14.87
N THR A 84 22.16 24.91 -15.38
CA THR A 84 20.97 25.31 -14.61
C THR A 84 20.18 24.12 -14.05
N ARG A 85 20.45 22.89 -14.53
CA ARG A 85 19.73 21.69 -14.12
C ARG A 85 20.10 21.27 -12.70
N ASN A 86 19.14 20.73 -11.98
CA ASN A 86 19.30 20.12 -10.65
C ASN A 86 18.17 19.12 -10.44
N GLU A 87 18.21 18.04 -11.21
CA GLU A 87 17.10 17.08 -11.28
C GLU A 87 17.60 15.64 -11.40
N TYR A 88 16.79 14.72 -10.90
CA TYR A 88 17.03 13.28 -10.98
C TYR A 88 16.02 12.64 -11.92
N ARG A 89 16.46 11.66 -12.71
CA ARG A 89 15.60 10.91 -13.62
C ARG A 89 16.05 9.47 -13.78
N ILE A 90 15.09 8.61 -14.04
CA ILE A 90 15.31 7.28 -14.59
C ILE A 90 15.03 7.36 -16.09
N THR A 91 15.99 6.98 -16.92
CA THR A 91 15.94 7.03 -18.38
C THR A 91 16.48 5.72 -18.98
N GLY A 92 16.59 5.60 -20.29
CA GLY A 92 17.20 4.44 -20.94
C GLY A 92 16.24 3.28 -21.18
N PHE A 93 14.93 3.51 -21.13
CA PHE A 93 13.93 2.44 -21.29
C PHE A 93 13.90 1.79 -22.69
N GLY A 94 14.57 2.40 -23.69
CA GLY A 94 14.59 1.86 -25.06
C GLY A 94 13.31 2.19 -25.86
N ARG A 95 13.40 2.03 -27.19
CA ARG A 95 12.30 2.41 -28.11
C ARG A 95 11.07 1.51 -27.99
N ASN A 96 11.25 0.27 -27.53
CA ASN A 96 10.18 -0.72 -27.46
C ASN A 96 9.55 -0.82 -26.08
N PHE A 97 9.94 0.04 -25.15
CA PHE A 97 9.35 0.05 -23.81
C PHE A 97 7.87 0.42 -23.91
N PRO A 98 6.96 -0.44 -23.47
CA PRO A 98 5.54 -0.26 -23.72
C PRO A 98 4.90 0.84 -22.90
N PHE A 99 5.40 1.11 -21.68
CA PHE A 99 4.68 1.85 -20.66
C PHE A 99 4.98 3.35 -20.58
N LEU A 100 5.96 3.89 -21.32
CA LEU A 100 6.21 5.34 -21.40
C LEU A 100 5.77 5.91 -22.75
N LYS A 101 4.49 5.81 -23.02
CA LYS A 101 3.82 6.39 -24.19
C LYS A 101 2.70 7.33 -23.72
N PRO A 102 2.20 8.24 -24.56
CA PRO A 102 1.12 9.16 -24.19
C PRO A 102 -0.10 8.47 -23.59
N ASP A 103 -0.44 7.28 -24.03
CA ASP A 103 -1.58 6.49 -23.53
C ASP A 103 -1.49 6.16 -22.03
N TYR A 104 -0.28 6.17 -21.46
CA TYR A 104 -0.03 5.92 -20.04
C TYR A 104 0.07 7.20 -19.19
N THR A 105 -0.19 8.36 -19.78
CA THR A 105 -0.29 9.62 -19.00
C THR A 105 -1.45 9.50 -18.00
N GLY A 106 -1.16 9.67 -16.72
CA GLY A 106 -2.13 9.48 -15.63
C GLY A 106 -2.10 8.09 -14.98
N SER A 107 -1.43 7.09 -15.57
CA SER A 107 -1.21 5.80 -14.91
C SER A 107 -0.24 5.93 -13.72
N LEU A 108 -0.38 5.07 -12.72
CA LEU A 108 0.51 5.08 -11.55
C LEU A 108 1.71 4.16 -11.80
N VAL A 109 2.91 4.73 -11.90
CA VAL A 109 4.14 3.95 -11.90
C VAL A 109 4.59 3.66 -10.47
N VAL A 110 4.96 2.39 -10.21
CA VAL A 110 5.55 1.94 -8.95
C VAL A 110 6.92 1.34 -9.23
N ILE A 111 7.95 1.80 -8.52
CA ILE A 111 9.32 1.29 -8.65
C ILE A 111 9.78 0.81 -7.28
N LEU A 112 10.22 -0.43 -7.24
CA LEU A 112 10.67 -1.13 -6.05
C LEU A 112 12.19 -1.35 -6.12
N LYS A 113 12.94 -0.87 -5.12
CA LYS A 113 14.31 -1.33 -4.87
C LYS A 113 14.21 -2.50 -3.90
N GLN A 114 14.60 -3.68 -4.34
CA GLN A 114 14.56 -4.89 -3.52
C GLN A 114 15.73 -4.91 -2.52
N LYS A 115 15.62 -5.74 -1.48
CA LYS A 115 16.68 -5.94 -0.47
C LYS A 115 17.99 -6.50 -1.04
N ASP A 116 17.93 -7.19 -2.19
CA ASP A 116 19.09 -7.68 -2.95
C ASP A 116 19.66 -6.64 -3.93
N SER A 117 19.19 -5.40 -3.84
CA SER A 117 19.53 -4.28 -4.73
C SER A 117 19.04 -4.41 -6.17
N SER A 118 18.22 -5.39 -6.51
CA SER A 118 17.52 -5.46 -7.79
C SER A 118 16.34 -4.48 -7.84
N TYR A 119 15.84 -4.21 -9.05
CA TYR A 119 14.71 -3.31 -9.25
C TYR A 119 13.56 -4.00 -9.96
N LYS A 120 12.34 -3.73 -9.49
CA LYS A 120 11.11 -4.07 -10.18
C LYS A 120 10.32 -2.81 -10.49
N GLY A 121 9.63 -2.80 -11.62
CA GLY A 121 8.78 -1.69 -12.04
C GLY A 121 7.40 -2.18 -12.46
N TYR A 122 6.38 -1.39 -12.15
CA TYR A 122 4.99 -1.67 -12.47
C TYR A 122 4.29 -0.38 -12.91
N VAL A 123 3.33 -0.53 -13.80
CA VAL A 123 2.44 0.55 -14.22
C VAL A 123 1.01 0.07 -14.05
N LEU A 124 0.28 0.70 -13.13
CA LEU A 124 -1.12 0.46 -12.89
C LEU A 124 -1.93 1.40 -13.78
N GLU A 125 -2.79 0.83 -14.61
CA GLU A 125 -3.47 1.56 -15.67
C GLU A 125 -4.92 1.87 -15.33
N THR A 126 -5.59 0.97 -14.61
CA THR A 126 -7.01 1.11 -14.29
C THR A 126 -7.23 1.84 -12.97
N GLU A 127 -8.35 2.55 -12.87
CA GLU A 127 -8.74 3.23 -11.63
C GLU A 127 -8.82 2.23 -10.46
N ASP A 128 -9.38 1.05 -10.69
CA ASP A 128 -9.52 -0.01 -9.67
C ASP A 128 -8.16 -0.48 -9.13
N GLU A 129 -7.16 -0.70 -10.01
CA GLU A 129 -5.82 -1.09 -9.60
C GLU A 129 -5.10 0.01 -8.82
N ILE A 130 -5.25 1.26 -9.28
CA ILE A 130 -4.66 2.43 -8.63
C ILE A 130 -5.28 2.64 -7.25
N GLU A 131 -6.61 2.64 -7.16
CA GLU A 131 -7.34 2.80 -5.90
C GLU A 131 -6.97 1.69 -4.92
N TYR A 132 -6.96 0.43 -5.38
CA TYR A 132 -6.58 -0.70 -4.55
C TYR A 132 -5.14 -0.57 -3.99
N PHE A 133 -4.17 -0.11 -4.82
CA PHE A 133 -2.80 0.13 -4.37
C PHE A 133 -2.72 1.27 -3.36
N LEU A 134 -3.38 2.41 -3.65
CA LEU A 134 -3.35 3.58 -2.77
C LEU A 134 -4.00 3.27 -1.42
N ASP A 135 -5.14 2.58 -1.41
CA ASP A 135 -5.85 2.17 -0.21
C ASP A 135 -5.01 1.21 0.64
N TYR A 136 -4.32 0.25 -0.01
CA TYR A 136 -3.45 -0.68 0.70
C TYR A 136 -2.34 0.04 1.48
N PHE A 137 -1.78 1.13 0.94
CA PHE A 137 -0.75 1.94 1.61
C PHE A 137 -1.33 3.08 2.46
N GLY A 138 -2.65 3.28 2.46
CA GLY A 138 -3.32 4.36 3.18
C GLY A 138 -2.90 5.74 2.71
N ILE A 139 -2.63 5.91 1.42
CA ILE A 139 -2.19 7.17 0.80
C ILE A 139 -3.23 7.70 -0.19
N THR A 140 -3.30 9.01 -0.30
CA THR A 140 -4.13 9.69 -1.29
C THR A 140 -3.35 9.95 -2.59
N PRO A 141 -4.03 10.21 -3.73
CA PRO A 141 -3.36 10.56 -4.98
C PRO A 141 -2.39 11.73 -4.86
N THR A 142 -2.65 12.68 -3.96
CA THR A 142 -1.81 13.86 -3.73
C THR A 142 -0.53 13.55 -2.92
N GLU A 143 -0.49 12.42 -2.24
CA GLU A 143 0.66 11.95 -1.45
C GLU A 143 1.60 11.05 -2.24
N THR A 144 1.35 10.87 -3.53
CA THR A 144 2.26 10.17 -4.45
C THR A 144 3.45 11.05 -4.86
N ASN A 145 4.29 10.59 -5.76
CA ASN A 145 5.54 11.22 -6.19
C ASN A 145 6.56 11.31 -5.04
N CYS A 146 6.63 10.27 -4.24
CA CYS A 146 7.56 10.14 -3.11
C CYS A 146 7.93 8.68 -2.87
N LEU A 147 8.94 8.50 -2.00
CA LEU A 147 9.16 7.20 -1.36
C LEU A 147 8.05 6.99 -0.34
N LEU A 148 7.41 5.85 -0.44
CA LEU A 148 6.50 5.40 0.60
C LEU A 148 7.32 5.01 1.83
N ASN A 149 6.86 5.42 3.00
CA ASN A 149 7.45 4.96 4.25
C ASN A 149 7.22 3.45 4.35
N THR A 150 8.29 2.68 4.19
CA THR A 150 8.28 1.21 4.23
C THR A 150 8.18 0.63 5.64
N VAL A 151 7.80 1.40 6.62
CA VAL A 151 7.14 0.83 7.78
C VAL A 151 5.73 0.48 7.28
N LEU A 152 5.66 -0.60 6.47
CA LEU A 152 4.38 -1.24 6.25
C LEU A 152 3.86 -1.57 7.64
N PRO A 153 2.65 -1.09 8.00
CA PRO A 153 2.05 -1.58 9.22
C PRO A 153 2.12 -3.11 9.17
N SER A 154 2.56 -3.72 10.25
CA SER A 154 2.53 -5.19 10.37
C SER A 154 1.11 -5.67 10.02
N LEU A 155 0.95 -6.93 9.62
CA LEU A 155 -0.39 -7.47 9.36
C LEU A 155 -1.33 -7.17 10.55
N ASP A 156 -0.80 -7.25 11.77
CA ASP A 156 -1.53 -6.90 12.99
C ASP A 156 -1.91 -5.42 13.07
N GLU A 157 -1.04 -4.51 12.62
CA GLU A 157 -1.34 -3.07 12.57
C GLU A 157 -2.40 -2.75 11.51
N LYS A 158 -2.34 -3.38 10.33
CA LYS A 158 -3.37 -3.23 9.28
C LYS A 158 -4.73 -3.74 9.75
N GLU A 159 -4.73 -4.89 10.40
CA GLU A 159 -5.95 -5.45 10.97
C GLU A 159 -6.52 -4.52 12.05
N ASN A 160 -5.68 -4.01 12.94
CA ASN A 160 -6.10 -3.06 13.96
C ASN A 160 -6.66 -1.76 13.36
N ILE A 161 -6.05 -1.21 12.31
CA ILE A 161 -6.55 -0.04 11.60
C ILE A 161 -7.95 -0.33 11.03
N ALA A 162 -8.11 -1.45 10.31
CA ALA A 162 -9.38 -1.84 9.71
C ALA A 162 -10.47 -2.10 10.77
N ILE A 163 -10.12 -2.70 11.91
CA ILE A 163 -11.01 -2.86 13.06
C ILE A 163 -11.44 -1.49 13.60
N GLN A 164 -10.52 -0.56 13.80
CA GLN A 164 -10.83 0.77 14.31
C GLN A 164 -11.72 1.57 13.34
N GLU A 165 -11.50 1.45 12.05
CA GLU A 165 -12.36 2.07 11.05
C GLU A 165 -13.77 1.49 11.07
N PHE A 166 -13.90 0.17 11.17
CA PHE A 166 -15.23 -0.45 11.31
C PHE A 166 -15.95 0.05 12.58
N ILE A 167 -15.26 0.13 13.72
CA ILE A 167 -15.85 0.62 14.98
C ILE A 167 -16.40 2.05 14.82
N LYS A 168 -15.70 2.92 14.09
CA LYS A 168 -16.16 4.30 13.81
C LYS A 168 -17.46 4.35 13.00
N THR A 169 -17.75 3.33 12.19
CA THR A 169 -18.98 3.25 11.38
C THR A 169 -20.19 2.76 12.18
N LEU A 170 -19.98 2.21 13.37
CA LEU A 170 -21.06 1.67 14.20
C LEU A 170 -21.96 2.79 14.76
N THR A 171 -23.25 2.65 14.49
CA THR A 171 -24.30 3.53 15.04
C THR A 171 -24.96 2.94 16.29
N THR A 172 -24.63 1.70 16.63
CA THR A 172 -25.11 0.96 17.80
C THR A 172 -23.93 0.59 18.70
N ASP A 173 -24.19 0.24 19.95
CA ASP A 173 -23.14 -0.18 20.89
C ASP A 173 -22.44 -1.46 20.44
N PHE A 174 -23.21 -2.42 19.90
CA PHE A 174 -22.68 -3.61 19.27
C PHE A 174 -23.40 -3.88 17.93
N PRO A 175 -22.68 -4.38 16.92
CA PRO A 175 -23.26 -4.89 15.69
C PRO A 175 -23.95 -6.24 15.95
N THR A 176 -24.85 -6.65 15.05
CA THR A 176 -25.42 -8.02 15.07
C THR A 176 -24.34 -9.05 14.75
N SER A 177 -24.56 -10.32 15.13
CA SER A 177 -23.63 -11.42 14.81
C SER A 177 -23.38 -11.53 13.30
N GLU A 178 -24.38 -11.32 12.46
CA GLU A 178 -24.22 -11.29 11.01
C GLU A 178 -23.30 -10.15 10.55
N GLN A 179 -23.50 -8.95 11.08
CA GLN A 179 -22.63 -7.79 10.78
C GLN A 179 -21.20 -8.02 11.25
N MET A 180 -21.00 -8.65 12.40
CA MET A 180 -19.69 -9.04 12.93
C MET A 180 -18.96 -9.99 12.00
N SER A 181 -19.64 -11.11 11.62
CA SER A 181 -19.07 -12.10 10.71
C SER A 181 -18.70 -11.51 9.35
N LEU A 182 -19.58 -10.69 8.76
CA LEU A 182 -19.31 -10.03 7.49
C LEU A 182 -18.16 -9.02 7.60
N ALA A 183 -18.07 -8.28 8.71
CA ALA A 183 -16.97 -7.36 8.95
C ALA A 183 -15.64 -8.12 9.11
N ALA A 184 -15.61 -9.20 9.90
CA ALA A 184 -14.45 -10.04 10.08
C ALA A 184 -13.91 -10.61 8.76
N GLN A 185 -14.82 -11.10 7.90
CA GLN A 185 -14.47 -11.61 6.56
C GLN A 185 -13.86 -10.51 5.67
N ARG A 186 -14.45 -9.30 5.66
CA ARG A 186 -13.93 -8.15 4.90
C ARG A 186 -12.56 -7.73 5.39
N ILE A 187 -12.40 -7.59 6.72
CA ILE A 187 -11.13 -7.20 7.34
C ILE A 187 -10.05 -8.23 7.00
N GLN A 188 -10.33 -9.51 7.18
CA GLN A 188 -9.39 -10.58 6.91
C GLN A 188 -9.02 -10.65 5.42
N ASN A 189 -9.97 -10.49 4.51
CA ASN A 189 -9.70 -10.46 3.07
C ASN A 189 -8.87 -9.23 2.68
N PHE A 190 -9.14 -8.07 3.27
CA PHE A 190 -8.36 -6.84 3.06
C PHE A 190 -6.91 -6.98 3.54
N VAL A 191 -6.70 -7.59 4.71
CA VAL A 191 -5.36 -7.73 5.31
C VAL A 191 -4.51 -8.80 4.62
N PHE A 192 -5.14 -9.93 4.22
CA PHE A 192 -4.42 -11.12 3.78
C PHE A 192 -4.57 -11.44 2.28
N ASP A 193 -5.42 -10.72 1.53
CA ASP A 193 -5.64 -10.82 0.09
C ASP A 193 -5.55 -12.26 -0.46
N HIS A 194 -6.50 -13.14 -0.06
CA HIS A 194 -6.42 -14.56 -0.38
C HIS A 194 -7.74 -15.16 -0.88
N GLU A 195 -8.23 -14.71 -2.02
CA GLU A 195 -9.31 -15.44 -2.69
C GLU A 195 -8.88 -16.88 -3.08
N GLU A 196 -7.62 -17.07 -3.44
CA GLU A 196 -7.09 -18.38 -3.87
C GLU A 196 -7.05 -19.43 -2.75
N ASN A 197 -6.87 -19.04 -1.49
CA ASN A 197 -6.74 -19.96 -0.38
C ASN A 197 -8.06 -20.57 0.12
N ILE A 198 -9.21 -19.97 -0.19
CA ILE A 198 -10.53 -20.50 0.22
C ILE A 198 -10.77 -21.90 -0.37
N GLN A 199 -10.37 -22.12 -1.63
CA GLN A 199 -10.57 -23.42 -2.31
C GLN A 199 -9.61 -24.49 -1.83
N LEU A 200 -8.40 -24.11 -1.39
CA LEU A 200 -7.34 -25.04 -0.99
C LEU A 200 -7.43 -25.46 0.49
N ARG A 201 -7.86 -24.55 1.37
CA ARG A 201 -7.91 -24.76 2.83
C ARG A 201 -9.12 -24.05 3.47
N PRO A 202 -10.35 -24.52 3.23
CA PRO A 202 -11.56 -23.86 3.72
C PRO A 202 -11.64 -23.83 5.26
N ASP A 203 -11.12 -24.88 5.94
CA ASP A 203 -11.16 -24.96 7.41
C ASP A 203 -10.22 -23.94 8.05
N ASP A 204 -9.00 -23.78 7.49
CA ASP A 204 -8.03 -22.77 7.97
C ASP A 204 -8.63 -21.37 7.82
N LYS A 205 -9.28 -21.09 6.69
CA LYS A 205 -9.93 -19.80 6.44
C LYS A 205 -11.07 -19.50 7.40
N LEU A 206 -11.85 -20.51 7.76
CA LEU A 206 -12.93 -20.38 8.74
C LEU A 206 -12.36 -20.04 10.13
N LEU A 207 -11.23 -20.67 10.52
CA LEU A 207 -10.54 -20.36 11.77
C LEU A 207 -10.04 -18.92 11.77
N ASP A 208 -9.38 -18.47 10.69
CA ASP A 208 -8.89 -17.09 10.55
C ASP A 208 -10.05 -16.08 10.70
N TRP A 209 -11.18 -16.31 10.05
CA TRP A 209 -12.37 -15.44 10.20
C TRP A 209 -12.88 -15.40 11.63
N THR A 210 -12.92 -16.55 12.31
CA THR A 210 -13.36 -16.65 13.71
C THR A 210 -12.41 -15.90 14.65
N GLU A 211 -11.10 -15.95 14.39
CA GLU A 211 -10.12 -15.21 15.17
C GLU A 211 -10.24 -13.69 14.96
N VAL A 212 -10.45 -13.24 13.73
CA VAL A 212 -10.68 -11.80 13.44
C VAL A 212 -12.00 -11.36 14.07
N GLU A 213 -13.05 -12.16 14.00
CA GLU A 213 -14.34 -11.86 14.65
C GLU A 213 -14.20 -11.70 16.18
N TYR A 214 -13.42 -12.57 16.80
CA TYR A 214 -13.11 -12.47 18.23
C TYR A 214 -12.31 -11.21 18.57
N ARG A 215 -11.29 -10.87 17.78
CA ARG A 215 -10.51 -9.64 17.98
C ARG A 215 -11.37 -8.39 17.77
N LEU A 216 -12.23 -8.41 16.77
CA LEU A 216 -13.18 -7.34 16.51
C LEU A 216 -14.16 -7.15 17.69
N PHE A 217 -14.73 -8.24 18.22
CA PHE A 217 -15.57 -8.21 19.41
C PHE A 217 -14.83 -7.59 20.61
N ARG A 218 -13.61 -8.05 20.87
CA ARG A 218 -12.79 -7.52 21.98
C ARG A 218 -12.44 -6.04 21.82
N ALA A 219 -12.20 -5.59 20.60
CA ALA A 219 -11.90 -4.19 20.32
C ALA A 219 -13.14 -3.31 20.56
N ILE A 220 -14.33 -3.74 20.14
CA ILE A 220 -15.60 -3.04 20.41
C ILE A 220 -15.88 -2.99 21.92
N GLU A 221 -15.74 -4.13 22.60
CA GLU A 221 -15.91 -4.21 24.06
C GLU A 221 -14.98 -3.25 24.78
N HIS A 222 -13.71 -3.23 24.38
CA HIS A 222 -12.72 -2.31 24.98
C HIS A 222 -13.06 -0.84 24.75
N GLU A 223 -13.44 -0.47 23.54
CA GLU A 223 -13.81 0.89 23.17
C GLU A 223 -15.06 1.36 23.91
N ARG A 224 -16.07 0.51 24.06
CA ARG A 224 -17.35 0.87 24.69
C ARG A 224 -17.30 0.80 26.21
N TYR A 225 -16.65 -0.21 26.77
CA TYR A 225 -16.73 -0.53 28.19
C TYR A 225 -15.38 -0.55 28.90
N GLY A 226 -14.25 -0.45 28.17
CA GLY A 226 -12.91 -0.57 28.73
C GLY A 226 -12.64 0.42 29.87
N VAL A 227 -13.11 1.65 29.75
CA VAL A 227 -12.98 2.68 30.81
C VAL A 227 -13.79 2.31 32.03
N LEU A 228 -15.01 1.79 31.88
CA LEU A 228 -15.88 1.37 32.99
C LEU A 228 -15.27 0.17 33.71
N ILE A 229 -14.80 -0.81 32.97
CA ILE A 229 -14.14 -2.01 33.51
C ILE A 229 -12.87 -1.64 34.28
N LYS A 230 -12.05 -0.75 33.72
CA LYS A 230 -10.80 -0.32 34.32
C LYS A 230 -11.01 0.49 35.62
N ASN A 231 -12.04 1.30 35.66
CA ASN A 231 -12.37 2.10 36.86
C ASN A 231 -13.04 1.26 37.96
N GLY A 232 -13.46 0.04 37.64
CA GLY A 232 -14.20 -0.83 38.54
C GLY A 232 -15.64 -0.37 38.78
N PHE A 233 -16.39 -1.22 39.42
CA PHE A 233 -17.79 -0.94 39.78
C PHE A 233 -17.92 -0.72 41.28
N SER A 234 -18.65 0.31 41.67
CA SER A 234 -18.88 0.65 43.09
C SER A 234 -19.81 -0.32 43.80
N ASP A 235 -20.63 -1.06 43.02
CA ASP A 235 -21.50 -2.13 43.53
C ASP A 235 -21.71 -3.23 42.48
N VAL A 236 -22.09 -4.41 42.94
CA VAL A 236 -22.33 -5.60 42.15
C VAL A 236 -23.54 -5.47 41.22
N GLU A 237 -24.56 -4.68 41.63
CA GLU A 237 -25.77 -4.50 40.83
C GLU A 237 -25.49 -3.78 39.52
N LYS A 238 -24.66 -2.71 39.54
CA LYS A 238 -24.23 -2.01 38.33
C LYS A 238 -23.40 -2.88 37.41
N PHE A 239 -22.57 -3.75 37.98
CA PHE A 239 -21.83 -4.72 37.17
C PHE A 239 -22.80 -5.70 36.49
N ILE A 240 -23.80 -6.23 37.22
CA ILE A 240 -24.77 -7.17 36.66
C ILE A 240 -25.63 -6.49 35.60
N GLU A 241 -26.05 -5.23 35.79
CA GLU A 241 -26.79 -4.47 34.80
C GLU A 241 -26.01 -4.33 33.51
N LEU A 242 -24.73 -3.94 33.58
CA LEU A 242 -23.86 -3.81 32.40
C LEU A 242 -23.63 -5.16 31.74
N ALA A 243 -23.32 -6.21 32.51
CA ALA A 243 -23.14 -7.55 31.98
C ALA A 243 -24.37 -8.06 31.24
N ASN A 244 -25.55 -7.79 31.78
CA ASN A 244 -26.82 -8.14 31.12
C ASN A 244 -27.10 -7.31 29.87
N GLN A 245 -26.66 -6.06 29.81
CA GLN A 245 -26.77 -5.26 28.59
C GLN A 245 -25.86 -5.82 27.49
N VAL A 246 -24.61 -6.16 27.80
CA VAL A 246 -23.65 -6.77 26.86
C VAL A 246 -24.13 -8.14 26.39
N LEU A 247 -24.60 -9.01 27.31
CA LEU A 247 -25.07 -10.36 26.98
C LEU A 247 -26.40 -10.39 26.21
N LYS A 248 -27.22 -9.34 26.28
CA LYS A 248 -28.46 -9.25 25.48
C LYS A 248 -28.21 -8.86 24.03
N ILE A 249 -27.02 -8.42 23.70
CA ILE A 249 -26.63 -7.95 22.37
C ILE A 249 -25.99 -9.09 21.57
N VAL A 250 -25.53 -10.15 22.23
CA VAL A 250 -25.01 -11.39 21.64
C VAL A 250 -26.14 -12.42 21.55
#